data_3cd0ed4f88c50d22cd11a023b352969c
#
_entry.id   3cd0ed4f88c50d22cd11a023b352969c
#
_cell.length_a   1.000
_cell.length_b   1.000
_cell.length_c   1.000
_cell.angle_alpha   90.00
_cell.angle_beta   90.00
_cell.angle_gamma   90.00
#
_symmetry.space_group_name_H-M   'P 1'
#
loop_
_entity.id
_entity.type
_entity.pdbx_description
1 polymer ?
#
loop_
_entity_poly.entity_id
_entity_poly.type
_entity_poly.pdbx_seq_one_letter_code
_entity_poly.pdbx_strand_id
1 'polypeptide(L)'
;DDYVRMPMGPYAAQRIADSLDCTLPTAYLVDRITEATEGHIDVFPFRPLGERNCQPIVFQDSNNAIKALFKAHGYKFGQLISGLKKDIVLSYKLMTLTDYKHNVAIYGWHYPSGRVLQPLYVRHLDYYVDYSHGVRLIYNKVLIDGVEHDIREVLQSPALYRLLSDEP
;
A
#
# COMPACT_ATOMS: atom_id res chain seq x y z
N ASP A 1 18.23 1.77 14.57
CA ASP A 1 17.39 1.51 13.37
C ASP A 1 18.23 1.68 12.12
N ASP A 2 18.59 0.60 11.48
CA ASP A 2 19.48 0.53 10.31
C ASP A 2 18.76 0.23 9.00
N TYR A 3 17.45 0.44 8.95
CA TYR A 3 16.65 0.20 7.75
C TYR A 3 16.23 1.49 7.04
N VAL A 4 16.00 1.37 5.74
CA VAL A 4 15.43 2.41 4.88
C VAL A 4 14.14 1.88 4.24
N ARG A 5 13.08 2.68 4.29
CA ARG A 5 11.83 2.38 3.59
C ARG A 5 12.01 2.64 2.12
N MET A 6 12.30 1.58 1.36
CA MET A 6 12.51 1.68 -0.08
C MET A 6 11.17 1.59 -0.82
N PRO A 7 10.86 2.58 -1.66
CA PRO A 7 9.81 2.42 -2.66
C PRO A 7 10.19 1.33 -3.65
N MET A 8 9.18 0.61 -4.16
CA MET A 8 9.42 -0.42 -5.17
C MET A 8 8.27 -0.51 -6.18
N GLY A 9 8.57 -1.04 -7.35
CA GLY A 9 7.56 -1.30 -8.37
C GLY A 9 6.75 -2.57 -8.11
N PRO A 10 5.67 -2.80 -8.86
CA PRO A 10 4.72 -3.89 -8.61
C PRO A 10 5.36 -5.27 -8.72
N TYR A 11 6.27 -5.48 -9.64
CA TYR A 11 6.94 -6.79 -9.81
C TYR A 11 7.80 -7.16 -8.60
N ALA A 12 8.56 -6.20 -8.05
CA ALA A 12 9.34 -6.43 -6.83
C ALA A 12 8.42 -6.65 -5.62
N ALA A 13 7.36 -5.86 -5.50
CA ALA A 13 6.35 -6.00 -4.45
C ALA A 13 5.70 -7.39 -4.48
N GLN A 14 5.27 -7.86 -5.66
CA GLN A 14 4.65 -9.18 -5.82
C GLN A 14 5.63 -10.31 -5.46
N ARG A 15 6.87 -10.25 -5.95
CA ARG A 15 7.88 -11.27 -5.63
C ARG A 15 8.17 -11.36 -4.13
N ILE A 16 8.18 -10.22 -3.42
CA ILE A 16 8.33 -10.22 -1.96
C ILE A 16 7.09 -10.82 -1.30
N ALA A 17 5.89 -10.44 -1.74
CA ALA A 17 4.65 -11.01 -1.24
C ALA A 17 4.66 -12.54 -1.38
N ASP A 18 4.97 -13.06 -2.58
CA ASP A 18 5.03 -14.50 -2.84
C ASP A 18 6.05 -15.22 -1.94
N SER A 19 7.22 -14.60 -1.71
CA SER A 19 8.27 -15.19 -0.88
C SER A 19 7.93 -15.27 0.61
N LEU A 20 6.96 -14.48 1.06
CA LEU A 20 6.51 -14.39 2.45
C LEU A 20 5.12 -14.99 2.68
N ASP A 21 4.60 -15.75 1.73
CA ASP A 21 3.22 -16.29 1.77
C ASP A 21 2.18 -15.18 2.01
N CYS A 22 2.33 -14.09 1.26
CA CYS A 22 1.49 -12.91 1.34
C CYS A 22 0.92 -12.55 -0.03
N THR A 23 -0.02 -11.62 -0.04
CA THR A 23 -0.52 -10.94 -1.23
C THR A 23 -0.51 -9.42 -1.03
N LEU A 24 -0.74 -8.68 -2.11
CA LEU A 24 -0.98 -7.24 -2.04
C LEU A 24 -2.42 -6.96 -1.61
N PRO A 25 -2.71 -5.85 -0.94
CA PRO A 25 -4.06 -5.50 -0.51
C PRO A 25 -4.95 -5.07 -1.68
N THR A 26 -6.26 -5.12 -1.49
CA THR A 26 -7.21 -4.31 -2.25
C THR A 26 -7.30 -2.90 -1.64
N ALA A 27 -7.91 -1.95 -2.35
CA ALA A 27 -8.17 -0.61 -1.81
C ALA A 27 -9.04 -0.69 -0.54
N TYR A 28 -10.06 -1.55 -0.53
CA TYR A 28 -10.90 -1.82 0.63
C TYR A 28 -10.08 -2.29 1.85
N LEU A 29 -9.15 -3.23 1.66
CA LEU A 29 -8.30 -3.69 2.75
C LEU A 29 -7.36 -2.60 3.28
N VAL A 30 -6.86 -1.72 2.40
CA VAL A 30 -6.06 -0.55 2.83
C VAL A 30 -6.87 0.35 3.75
N ASP A 31 -8.15 0.59 3.46
CA ASP A 31 -9.04 1.37 4.32
C ASP A 31 -9.25 0.68 5.67
N ARG A 32 -9.60 -0.63 5.67
CA ARG A 32 -9.82 -1.39 6.91
C ARG A 32 -8.56 -1.45 7.79
N ILE A 33 -7.38 -1.61 7.18
CA ILE A 33 -6.12 -1.57 7.90
C ILE A 33 -5.87 -0.18 8.48
N THR A 34 -6.17 0.89 7.73
CA THR A 34 -6.01 2.26 8.21
C THR A 34 -6.89 2.53 9.42
N GLU A 35 -8.12 2.03 9.44
CA GLU A 35 -9.03 2.13 10.59
C GLU A 35 -8.55 1.35 11.82
N ALA A 36 -7.84 0.24 11.61
CA ALA A 36 -7.31 -0.61 12.66
C ALA A 36 -5.92 -0.17 13.18
N THR A 37 -5.34 0.92 12.67
CA THR A 37 -4.00 1.35 13.08
C THR A 37 -3.96 1.87 14.51
N GLU A 38 -2.85 1.62 15.20
CA GLU A 38 -2.59 2.08 16.57
C GLU A 38 -2.23 3.57 16.61
N GLY A 39 -1.84 4.13 15.47
CA GLY A 39 -1.47 5.52 15.36
C GLY A 39 -1.44 6.00 13.92
N HIS A 40 -1.28 7.29 13.78
CA HIS A 40 -1.33 7.95 12.48
C HIS A 40 -0.29 9.08 12.43
N ILE A 41 0.35 9.26 11.27
CA ILE A 41 1.13 10.46 11.01
C ILE A 41 0.47 11.28 9.90
N ASP A 42 0.62 12.58 9.97
CA ASP A 42 0.10 13.46 8.91
C ASP A 42 0.79 13.20 7.58
N VAL A 43 -0.01 13.22 6.52
CA VAL A 43 0.48 13.13 5.16
C VAL A 43 1.37 14.34 4.86
N PHE A 44 2.59 14.09 4.39
CA PHE A 44 3.60 15.12 4.14
C PHE A 44 4.19 15.01 2.72
N PRO A 45 3.41 15.26 1.66
CA PRO A 45 3.94 15.21 0.30
C PRO A 45 5.05 16.24 0.15
N PHE A 46 6.18 15.83 -0.41
CA PHE A 46 7.21 16.77 -0.83
C PHE A 46 6.69 17.63 -1.99
N ARG A 47 7.30 18.79 -2.17
CA ARG A 47 7.00 19.60 -3.35
C ARG A 47 7.33 18.80 -4.60
N PRO A 48 6.53 18.94 -5.68
CA PRO A 48 6.82 18.25 -6.93
C PRO A 48 8.22 18.61 -7.42
N LEU A 49 9.06 17.60 -7.54
CA LEU A 49 10.44 17.71 -8.00
C LEU A 49 10.60 17.12 -9.41
N GLY A 50 9.50 16.77 -10.08
CA GLY A 50 9.50 16.06 -11.35
C GLY A 50 10.20 14.70 -11.22
N GLU A 51 11.05 14.37 -12.19
CA GLU A 51 11.82 13.10 -12.19
C GLU A 51 12.73 12.93 -10.96
N ARG A 52 13.08 14.01 -10.28
CA ARG A 52 13.89 13.92 -9.05
C ARG A 52 13.19 13.16 -7.93
N ASN A 53 11.86 13.06 -7.95
CA ASN A 53 11.09 12.26 -6.97
C ASN A 53 11.48 10.77 -6.96
N CYS A 54 12.08 10.28 -8.05
CA CYS A 54 12.55 8.90 -8.21
C CYS A 54 14.02 8.71 -7.80
N GLN A 55 14.69 9.74 -7.26
CA GLN A 55 16.10 9.65 -6.89
C GLN A 55 16.28 9.06 -5.49
N PRO A 56 17.32 8.23 -5.28
CA PRO A 56 17.60 7.62 -3.97
C PRO A 56 17.74 8.62 -2.83
N ILE A 57 18.28 9.81 -3.09
CA ILE A 57 18.38 10.86 -2.07
C ILE A 57 17.01 11.30 -1.55
N VAL A 58 16.00 11.41 -2.43
CA VAL A 58 14.65 11.78 -2.04
C VAL A 58 13.97 10.63 -1.27
N PHE A 59 14.30 9.37 -1.57
CA PHE A 59 13.86 8.21 -0.78
C PHE A 59 14.42 8.28 0.64
N GLN A 60 15.70 8.62 0.76
CA GLN A 60 16.37 8.80 2.06
C GLN A 60 15.74 9.95 2.85
N ASP A 61 15.48 11.09 2.21
CA ASP A 61 14.85 12.25 2.83
C ASP A 61 13.44 11.91 3.35
N SER A 62 12.65 11.20 2.53
CA SER A 62 11.32 10.71 2.95
C SER A 62 11.42 9.74 4.15
N ASN A 63 12.38 8.82 4.13
CA ASN A 63 12.61 7.91 5.23
C ASN A 63 13.00 8.66 6.52
N ASN A 64 13.87 9.64 6.42
CA ASN A 64 14.30 10.47 7.56
C ASN A 64 13.13 11.29 8.13
N ALA A 65 12.28 11.84 7.26
CA ALA A 65 11.06 12.55 7.70
C ALA A 65 10.12 11.62 8.46
N ILE A 66 9.87 10.40 7.96
CA ILE A 66 9.05 9.40 8.66
C ILE A 66 9.67 9.04 10.02
N LYS A 67 10.99 8.80 10.08
CA LYS A 67 11.67 8.50 11.35
C LYS A 67 11.53 9.64 12.36
N ALA A 68 11.63 10.89 11.90
CA ALA A 68 11.46 12.06 12.77
C ALA A 68 10.03 12.15 13.30
N LEU A 69 9.00 11.90 12.46
CA LEU A 69 7.61 11.86 12.89
C LEU A 69 7.34 10.73 13.88
N PHE A 70 7.86 9.53 13.65
CA PHE A 70 7.76 8.42 14.60
C PHE A 70 8.32 8.80 15.96
N LYS A 71 9.51 9.42 15.99
CA LYS A 71 10.13 9.89 17.21
C LYS A 71 9.29 10.96 17.93
N ALA A 72 8.74 11.92 17.16
CA ALA A 72 7.93 13.01 17.71
C ALA A 72 6.63 12.52 18.35
N HIS A 73 6.02 11.47 17.77
CA HIS A 73 4.79 10.84 18.28
C HIS A 73 5.04 9.73 19.30
N GLY A 74 6.31 9.36 19.56
CA GLY A 74 6.66 8.26 20.45
C GLY A 74 6.33 6.87 19.90
N TYR A 75 6.10 6.74 18.59
CA TYR A 75 5.81 5.45 17.95
C TYR A 75 7.04 4.54 17.93
N LYS A 76 6.79 3.25 18.04
CA LYS A 76 7.83 2.22 18.10
C LYS A 76 7.78 1.33 16.86
N PHE A 77 8.90 0.69 16.56
CA PHE A 77 8.96 -0.36 15.56
C PHE A 77 8.01 -1.51 15.97
N GLY A 78 7.28 -2.06 14.98
CA GLY A 78 6.28 -3.11 15.19
C GLY A 78 4.85 -2.62 15.40
N GLN A 79 4.64 -1.32 15.68
CA GLN A 79 3.30 -0.75 15.72
C GLN A 79 2.74 -0.56 14.31
N LEU A 80 1.45 -0.81 14.15
CA LEU A 80 0.72 -0.56 12.91
C LEU A 80 0.36 0.92 12.82
N ILE A 81 1.08 1.67 11.98
CA ILE A 81 0.92 3.12 11.82
C ILE A 81 0.49 3.44 10.40
N SER A 82 -0.50 4.30 10.24
CA SER A 82 -0.95 4.82 8.93
C SER A 82 -0.40 6.21 8.60
N GLY A 83 -0.72 6.71 7.40
CA GLY A 83 -0.26 8.01 6.91
C GLY A 83 1.15 8.02 6.31
N LEU A 84 1.76 6.86 6.14
CA LEU A 84 3.17 6.76 5.71
C LEU A 84 3.36 6.98 4.21
N LYS A 85 2.62 6.26 3.39
CA LYS A 85 2.76 6.19 1.93
C LYS A 85 1.46 5.71 1.28
N LYS A 86 1.38 5.83 -0.04
CA LYS A 86 0.36 5.15 -0.85
C LYS A 86 0.80 3.72 -1.12
N ASP A 87 -0.16 2.81 -1.21
CA ASP A 87 0.08 1.38 -1.41
C ASP A 87 -0.14 0.98 -2.88
N ILE A 88 0.63 -0.01 -3.34
CA ILE A 88 0.32 -0.77 -4.53
C ILE A 88 -0.82 -1.71 -4.16
N VAL A 89 -1.89 -1.74 -4.97
CA VAL A 89 -3.09 -2.51 -4.65
C VAL A 89 -3.54 -3.41 -5.80
N LEU A 90 -4.25 -4.47 -5.47
CA LEU A 90 -5.02 -5.26 -6.43
C LEU A 90 -6.30 -4.50 -6.77
N SER A 91 -6.64 -4.42 -8.06
CA SER A 91 -7.86 -3.76 -8.51
C SER A 91 -8.38 -4.41 -9.80
N TYR A 92 -9.65 -4.75 -9.80
CA TYR A 92 -10.35 -5.23 -11.00
C TYR A 92 -10.33 -4.18 -12.13
N LYS A 93 -10.31 -2.89 -11.79
CA LYS A 93 -10.27 -1.81 -12.78
C LYS A 93 -9.05 -1.86 -13.70
N LEU A 94 -7.94 -2.48 -13.28
CA LEU A 94 -6.81 -2.74 -14.18
C LEU A 94 -7.24 -3.58 -15.39
N MET A 95 -8.05 -4.59 -15.16
CA MET A 95 -8.52 -5.50 -16.22
C MET A 95 -9.48 -4.83 -17.23
N THR A 96 -10.02 -3.67 -16.88
CA THR A 96 -10.90 -2.88 -17.77
C THR A 96 -10.11 -2.00 -18.74
N LEU A 97 -8.79 -1.90 -18.59
CA LEU A 97 -7.95 -1.11 -19.49
C LEU A 97 -7.64 -1.92 -20.75
N THR A 98 -7.65 -1.25 -21.90
CA THR A 98 -7.32 -1.86 -23.19
C THR A 98 -5.87 -2.34 -23.26
N ASP A 99 -4.97 -1.59 -22.62
CA ASP A 99 -3.54 -1.94 -22.46
C ASP A 99 -3.14 -1.78 -21.00
N TYR A 100 -3.28 -2.84 -20.22
CA TYR A 100 -2.99 -2.85 -18.78
C TYR A 100 -1.59 -3.37 -18.43
N LYS A 101 -0.85 -3.89 -19.44
CA LYS A 101 0.40 -4.64 -19.22
C LYS A 101 1.49 -3.85 -18.51
N HIS A 102 1.47 -2.53 -18.67
CA HIS A 102 2.43 -1.60 -18.06
C HIS A 102 1.78 -0.67 -17.04
N ASN A 103 0.62 -1.06 -16.52
CA ASN A 103 -0.10 -0.30 -15.52
C ASN A 103 -0.06 -0.98 -14.15
N VAL A 104 -0.15 -0.16 -13.12
CA VAL A 104 -0.29 -0.59 -11.72
C VAL A 104 -1.36 0.24 -11.03
N ALA A 105 -2.09 -0.39 -10.14
CA ALA A 105 -3.04 0.29 -9.28
C ALA A 105 -2.34 0.79 -8.02
N ILE A 106 -2.57 2.06 -7.69
CA ILE A 106 -2.07 2.71 -6.47
C ILE A 106 -3.23 3.36 -5.73
N TYR A 107 -3.17 3.32 -4.38
CA TYR A 107 -4.23 3.83 -3.52
C TYR A 107 -3.72 4.25 -2.14
N GLY A 108 -4.42 5.18 -1.49
CA GLY A 108 -4.28 5.44 -0.07
C GLY A 108 -3.49 6.68 0.28
N TRP A 109 -2.55 6.57 1.24
CA TRP A 109 -1.91 7.67 1.95
C TRP A 109 -2.96 8.53 2.64
N HIS A 110 -3.56 7.96 3.65
CA HIS A 110 -4.69 8.55 4.37
C HIS A 110 -4.26 9.71 5.26
N TYR A 111 -5.09 10.74 5.27
CA TYR A 111 -5.07 11.76 6.32
C TYR A 111 -5.74 11.21 7.61
N PRO A 112 -5.46 11.80 8.78
CA PRO A 112 -6.15 11.42 10.02
C PRO A 112 -7.68 11.49 9.95
N SER A 113 -8.21 12.32 9.04
CA SER A 113 -9.65 12.41 8.78
C SER A 113 -10.26 11.22 8.01
N GLY A 114 -9.46 10.24 7.61
CA GLY A 114 -9.86 9.15 6.72
C GLY A 114 -9.86 9.49 5.23
N ARG A 115 -9.71 10.76 4.86
CA ARG A 115 -9.60 11.17 3.45
C ARG A 115 -8.28 10.65 2.86
N VAL A 116 -8.32 10.10 1.65
CA VAL A 116 -7.10 9.66 0.94
C VAL A 116 -6.46 10.81 0.15
N LEU A 117 -5.14 10.88 0.16
CA LEU A 117 -4.38 11.75 -0.74
C LEU A 117 -4.39 11.17 -2.16
N GLN A 118 -4.24 9.85 -2.29
CA GLN A 118 -4.22 9.15 -3.56
C GLN A 118 -5.48 8.31 -3.72
N PRO A 119 -6.53 8.82 -4.43
CA PRO A 119 -7.64 7.97 -4.85
C PRO A 119 -7.17 6.80 -5.71
N LEU A 120 -7.97 5.75 -5.80
CA LEU A 120 -7.64 4.59 -6.64
C LEU A 120 -7.35 5.03 -8.07
N TYR A 121 -6.12 4.82 -8.50
CA TYR A 121 -5.63 5.17 -9.82
C TYR A 121 -4.94 3.98 -10.46
N VAL A 122 -5.44 3.55 -11.63
CA VAL A 122 -5.03 2.31 -12.29
C VAL A 122 -4.21 2.55 -13.58
N ARG A 123 -3.83 3.79 -13.86
CA ARG A 123 -3.01 4.12 -15.03
C ARG A 123 -1.60 4.56 -14.65
N HIS A 124 -1.16 4.23 -13.44
CA HIS A 124 0.22 4.47 -13.03
C HIS A 124 1.13 3.49 -13.76
N LEU A 125 2.30 3.95 -14.19
CA LEU A 125 3.24 3.11 -14.94
C LEU A 125 4.03 2.21 -13.98
N ASP A 126 4.21 0.95 -14.35
CA ASP A 126 4.83 -0.08 -13.53
C ASP A 126 6.33 0.14 -13.27
N TYR A 127 6.99 0.91 -14.13
CA TYR A 127 8.40 1.26 -14.00
C TYR A 127 8.64 2.60 -13.27
N TYR A 128 7.59 3.40 -13.04
CA TYR A 128 7.73 4.67 -12.32
C TYR A 128 7.50 4.45 -10.83
N VAL A 129 8.54 4.72 -10.04
CA VAL A 129 8.50 4.58 -8.59
C VAL A 129 9.10 5.82 -7.95
N ASP A 130 8.32 6.53 -7.15
CA ASP A 130 8.78 7.68 -6.39
C ASP A 130 8.78 7.42 -4.88
N TYR A 131 9.27 8.38 -4.11
CA TYR A 131 9.39 8.30 -2.65
C TYR A 131 8.07 8.01 -1.93
N SER A 132 6.93 8.30 -2.54
CA SER A 132 5.61 8.14 -1.91
C SER A 132 5.01 6.74 -2.07
N HIS A 133 5.62 5.87 -2.87
CA HIS A 133 5.17 4.50 -3.02
C HIS A 133 5.51 3.67 -1.79
N GLY A 134 4.55 2.90 -1.33
CA GLY A 134 4.69 1.90 -0.29
C GLY A 134 4.27 0.53 -0.78
N VAL A 135 4.64 -0.47 -0.02
CA VAL A 135 4.19 -1.85 -0.19
C VAL A 135 3.65 -2.32 1.14
N ARG A 136 2.41 -2.78 1.12
CA ARG A 136 1.74 -3.42 2.23
C ARG A 136 1.51 -4.88 1.87
N LEU A 137 1.80 -5.76 2.79
CA LEU A 137 1.60 -7.19 2.59
C LEU A 137 0.45 -7.68 3.46
N ILE A 138 -0.38 -8.53 2.89
CA ILE A 138 -1.48 -9.21 3.58
C ILE A 138 -1.13 -10.70 3.62
N TYR A 139 -1.16 -11.30 4.80
CA TYR A 139 -0.94 -12.73 4.94
C TYR A 139 -2.02 -13.51 4.19
N ASN A 140 -1.61 -14.57 3.48
CA ASN A 140 -2.54 -15.31 2.62
C ASN A 140 -3.63 -16.09 3.34
N LYS A 141 -3.62 -16.13 4.66
CA LYS A 141 -4.63 -16.82 5.46
C LYS A 141 -5.58 -15.84 6.13
N VAL A 142 -6.88 -16.08 5.97
CA VAL A 142 -7.96 -15.34 6.62
C VAL A 142 -8.89 -16.30 7.34
N LEU A 143 -9.50 -15.85 8.42
CA LEU A 143 -10.51 -16.62 9.14
C LEU A 143 -11.90 -16.09 8.79
N ILE A 144 -12.76 -16.97 8.29
CA ILE A 144 -14.16 -16.69 8.03
C ILE A 144 -14.98 -17.65 8.92
N ASP A 145 -15.73 -17.11 9.87
CA ASP A 145 -16.50 -17.88 10.87
C ASP A 145 -15.65 -18.94 11.60
N GLY A 146 -14.37 -18.60 11.85
CA GLY A 146 -13.43 -19.49 12.54
C GLY A 146 -12.75 -20.54 11.65
N VAL A 147 -13.05 -20.59 10.36
CA VAL A 147 -12.43 -21.49 9.38
C VAL A 147 -11.36 -20.73 8.59
N GLU A 148 -10.19 -21.34 8.45
CA GLU A 148 -9.08 -20.77 7.68
C GLU A 148 -9.32 -20.93 6.16
N HIS A 149 -9.11 -19.84 5.43
CA HIS A 149 -9.20 -19.78 3.97
C HIS A 149 -7.96 -19.09 3.38
N ASP A 150 -7.60 -19.42 2.15
CA ASP A 150 -6.63 -18.65 1.37
C ASP A 150 -7.31 -17.36 0.88
N ILE A 151 -6.69 -16.21 1.11
CA ILE A 151 -7.23 -14.89 0.73
C ILE A 151 -7.45 -14.78 -0.78
N ARG A 152 -6.63 -15.44 -1.58
CA ARG A 152 -6.72 -15.44 -3.05
C ARG A 152 -7.94 -16.23 -3.52
N GLU A 153 -8.27 -17.34 -2.85
CA GLU A 153 -9.48 -18.11 -3.11
C GLU A 153 -10.72 -17.32 -2.70
N VAL A 154 -10.67 -16.62 -1.57
CA VAL A 154 -11.76 -15.71 -1.13
C VAL A 154 -11.99 -14.61 -2.15
N LEU A 155 -10.93 -13.96 -2.65
CA LEU A 155 -11.04 -12.91 -3.68
C LEU A 155 -11.59 -13.44 -5.03
N GLN A 156 -11.38 -14.70 -5.35
CA GLN A 156 -11.91 -15.33 -6.57
C GLN A 156 -13.34 -15.89 -6.39
N SER A 157 -13.82 -16.00 -5.16
CA SER A 157 -15.14 -16.55 -4.86
C SER A 157 -16.24 -15.51 -5.10
N PRO A 158 -17.20 -15.75 -6.00
CA PRO A 158 -18.34 -14.84 -6.20
C PRO A 158 -19.18 -14.58 -4.95
N ALA A 159 -19.15 -15.52 -3.99
CA ALA A 159 -19.90 -15.40 -2.74
C ALA A 159 -19.14 -14.65 -1.65
N LEU A 160 -17.80 -14.66 -1.69
CA LEU A 160 -16.97 -14.21 -0.56
C LEU A 160 -16.12 -12.98 -0.84
N TYR A 161 -15.83 -12.65 -2.11
CA TYR A 161 -14.91 -11.58 -2.45
C TYR A 161 -15.27 -10.23 -1.80
N ARG A 162 -16.54 -9.98 -1.55
CA ARG A 162 -17.05 -8.77 -0.90
C ARG A 162 -16.55 -8.59 0.54
N LEU A 163 -16.01 -9.63 1.15
CA LEU A 163 -15.35 -9.52 2.46
C LEU A 163 -13.99 -8.79 2.36
N LEU A 164 -13.39 -8.77 1.16
CA LEU A 164 -12.03 -8.27 0.94
C LEU A 164 -11.94 -7.18 -0.15
N SER A 165 -13.02 -6.89 -0.87
CA SER A 165 -13.06 -5.91 -1.95
C SER A 165 -14.45 -5.30 -2.12
N ASP A 166 -14.51 -4.01 -2.38
CA ASP A 166 -15.71 -3.26 -2.76
C ASP A 166 -15.88 -3.12 -4.29
N GLU A 167 -14.89 -3.57 -5.06
CA GLU A 167 -14.98 -3.62 -6.52
C GLU A 167 -15.84 -4.80 -6.98
N PRO A 168 -16.42 -4.74 -8.22
CA PRO A 168 -17.24 -5.82 -8.77
C PRO A 168 -16.44 -7.10 -9.05
#